data_89418d78698b02c0bd5cd51f5fa05dc3
#
_entry.id   89418d78698b02c0bd5cd51f5fa05dc3
#
_cell.length_a   1.000
_cell.length_b   1.000
_cell.length_c   1.000
_cell.angle_alpha   90.00
_cell.angle_beta   90.00
_cell.angle_gamma   90.00
#
_symmetry.space_group_name_H-M   'P 1'
#
loop_
_entity.id
_entity.type
_entity.pdbx_description
1 polymer ?
#
loop_
_entity_poly.entity_id
_entity_poly.type
_entity_poly.pdbx_seq_one_letter_code
_entity_poly.pdbx_strand_id
1 'polypeptide(L)'
;MANTTFSGPVRSENGFAIANKNSSTGIVTDSSVHSSANKDVRRYYLEEYWKRRPALNAVLNTAFSNADATNAANTTIRLAEMVANKDFEVLGTSMTTALCTFDTTRAGIIITTGGTDQNQAIIAPHLDTNQSAWTAVPWGTENQVIWECSVTTAASIADIKLWQGLKLTNDQLIATDADQAFFKFQTDATNSEAFTDFTLLHFVHSIGGTDYISALPITVAADTTYHLKIEIDSNRKAAIYVDGIQYNVTSTSGSSGGTAVTTGTDKTAALTDDVNFIPYIGVETGAGSAKALKVHWQAISRAIFE
;
A
#
# COMPACT_ATOMS: atom_id res chain seq x y z
N MET A 1 10.85 -37.17 -9.05
CA MET A 1 9.38 -36.97 -8.87
C MET A 1 8.73 -37.17 -10.23
N ALA A 2 7.73 -38.05 -10.31
CA ALA A 2 7.02 -38.30 -11.55
C ALA A 2 6.13 -37.09 -11.90
N ASN A 3 6.26 -36.57 -13.11
CA ASN A 3 5.29 -35.61 -13.62
C ASN A 3 3.98 -36.32 -13.87
N THR A 4 2.90 -35.84 -13.25
CA THR A 4 1.55 -36.32 -13.54
C THR A 4 1.03 -35.59 -14.76
N THR A 5 0.83 -36.31 -15.85
CA THR A 5 0.24 -35.75 -17.08
C THR A 5 -1.25 -36.13 -17.12
N PHE A 6 -2.11 -35.12 -17.23
CA PHE A 6 -3.54 -35.32 -17.42
C PHE A 6 -3.87 -35.34 -18.93
N SER A 7 -4.50 -36.39 -19.40
CA SER A 7 -4.87 -36.56 -20.82
C SER A 7 -6.30 -36.14 -21.14
N GLY A 8 -7.00 -35.46 -20.22
CA GLY A 8 -8.38 -35.00 -20.38
C GLY A 8 -8.63 -33.65 -19.69
N PRO A 9 -9.81 -33.07 -19.84
CA PRO A 9 -10.14 -31.82 -19.19
C PRO A 9 -10.12 -31.99 -17.68
N VAL A 10 -9.33 -31.15 -16.99
CA VAL A 10 -9.33 -31.06 -15.55
C VAL A 10 -10.40 -30.06 -15.12
N ARG A 11 -11.37 -30.50 -14.32
CA ARG A 11 -12.36 -29.63 -13.71
C ARG A 11 -12.04 -29.45 -12.23
N SER A 12 -12.05 -28.22 -11.78
CA SER A 12 -11.98 -27.87 -10.36
C SER A 12 -13.15 -26.96 -10.02
N GLU A 13 -13.94 -27.36 -9.04
CA GLU A 13 -15.08 -26.56 -8.56
C GLU A 13 -14.63 -25.34 -7.76
N ASN A 14 -13.40 -25.37 -7.22
CA ASN A 14 -12.83 -24.30 -6.40
C ASN A 14 -11.70 -23.53 -7.12
N GLY A 15 -11.56 -23.70 -8.45
CA GLY A 15 -10.49 -23.07 -9.21
C GLY A 15 -9.12 -23.73 -9.04
N PHE A 16 -8.10 -23.15 -9.65
CA PHE A 16 -6.71 -23.56 -9.56
C PHE A 16 -5.91 -22.47 -8.87
N ALA A 17 -5.18 -22.83 -7.81
CA ALA A 17 -4.19 -21.94 -7.22
C ALA A 17 -2.80 -22.22 -7.85
N ILE A 18 -2.06 -21.18 -8.15
CA ILE A 18 -0.65 -21.29 -8.50
C ILE A 18 0.12 -21.30 -7.19
N ALA A 19 0.72 -22.43 -6.86
CA ALA A 19 1.50 -22.59 -5.66
C ALA A 19 3.00 -22.69 -5.99
N ASN A 20 3.81 -21.91 -5.30
CA ASN A 20 5.26 -22.06 -5.34
C ASN A 20 5.71 -22.88 -4.13
N LYS A 21 6.44 -23.97 -4.40
CA LYS A 21 7.06 -24.78 -3.35
C LYS A 21 8.51 -24.35 -3.17
N ASN A 22 8.86 -23.92 -1.97
CA ASN A 22 10.24 -23.69 -1.61
C ASN A 22 10.99 -25.02 -1.61
N SER A 23 12.02 -25.15 -2.46
CA SER A 23 12.75 -26.41 -2.63
C SER A 23 13.56 -26.84 -1.42
N SER A 24 13.92 -25.91 -0.53
CA SER A 24 14.73 -26.16 0.67
C SER A 24 13.86 -26.48 1.89
N THR A 25 12.74 -25.78 2.05
CA THR A 25 11.88 -25.95 3.23
C THR A 25 10.65 -26.82 2.98
N GLY A 26 10.30 -27.06 1.71
CA GLY A 26 9.10 -27.79 1.32
C GLY A 26 7.80 -26.98 1.53
N ILE A 27 7.88 -25.75 2.03
CA ILE A 27 6.72 -24.90 2.26
C ILE A 27 6.09 -24.54 0.91
N VAL A 28 4.79 -24.74 0.81
CA VAL A 28 3.98 -24.31 -0.35
C VAL A 28 3.36 -22.98 -0.01
N THR A 29 3.66 -21.96 -0.81
CA THR A 29 3.03 -20.65 -0.74
C THR A 29 2.13 -20.47 -1.96
N ASP A 30 0.87 -20.12 -1.74
CA ASP A 30 0.00 -19.70 -2.83
C ASP A 30 0.50 -18.34 -3.33
N SER A 31 0.91 -18.28 -4.56
CA SER A 31 1.18 -17.00 -5.19
C SER A 31 -0.14 -16.45 -5.71
N SER A 32 -0.82 -15.68 -4.88
CA SER A 32 -1.94 -14.86 -5.32
C SER A 32 -1.41 -13.64 -6.08
N VAL A 33 -0.76 -13.89 -7.21
CA VAL A 33 -0.47 -12.80 -8.13
C VAL A 33 -1.78 -12.45 -8.83
N HIS A 34 -2.21 -11.22 -8.72
CA HIS A 34 -3.24 -10.68 -9.60
C HIS A 34 -2.73 -10.76 -11.05
N SER A 35 -2.93 -11.89 -11.69
CA SER A 35 -2.72 -11.96 -13.11
C SER A 35 -4.02 -11.61 -13.81
N SER A 36 -3.93 -10.82 -14.86
CA SER A 36 -5.09 -10.51 -15.71
C SER A 36 -5.80 -11.76 -16.24
N ALA A 37 -5.13 -12.91 -16.26
CA ALA A 37 -5.68 -14.19 -16.69
C ALA A 37 -6.60 -14.85 -15.65
N ASN A 38 -6.48 -14.49 -14.37
CA ASN A 38 -7.23 -15.10 -13.26
C ASN A 38 -8.15 -14.11 -12.53
N LYS A 39 -8.51 -12.99 -13.16
CA LYS A 39 -9.41 -12.03 -12.53
C LYS A 39 -10.80 -12.61 -12.37
N ASP A 40 -11.34 -12.51 -11.17
CA ASP A 40 -12.73 -12.82 -10.92
C ASP A 40 -13.60 -11.78 -11.65
N VAL A 41 -14.46 -12.23 -12.54
CA VAL A 41 -15.37 -11.37 -13.32
C VAL A 41 -16.36 -10.60 -12.45
N ARG A 42 -16.52 -11.01 -11.18
CA ARG A 42 -17.37 -10.33 -10.21
C ARG A 42 -16.64 -9.24 -9.43
N ARG A 43 -15.43 -8.87 -9.86
CA ARG A 43 -14.65 -7.82 -9.20
C ARG A 43 -14.29 -6.72 -10.17
N TYR A 44 -14.30 -5.50 -9.67
CA TYR A 44 -13.69 -4.36 -10.33
C TYR A 44 -12.21 -4.30 -9.94
N TYR A 45 -11.32 -4.07 -10.90
CA TYR A 45 -9.87 -4.02 -10.69
C TYR A 45 -9.31 -2.70 -11.21
N LEU A 46 -8.43 -2.10 -10.42
CA LEU A 46 -7.55 -1.02 -10.84
C LEU A 46 -6.11 -1.48 -10.60
N GLU A 47 -5.32 -1.58 -11.67
CA GLU A 47 -3.94 -2.06 -11.64
C GLU A 47 -3.04 -1.04 -12.31
N GLU A 48 -1.93 -0.70 -11.67
CA GLU A 48 -0.92 0.18 -12.23
C GLU A 48 0.47 -0.48 -12.17
N TYR A 49 1.05 -0.68 -13.36
CA TYR A 49 2.38 -1.27 -13.58
C TYR A 49 3.42 -0.21 -14.02
N TRP A 50 3.10 1.06 -13.91
CA TRP A 50 3.98 2.20 -14.17
C TRP A 50 4.61 2.19 -15.56
N LYS A 51 3.89 1.75 -16.57
CA LYS A 51 4.34 1.82 -17.98
C LYS A 51 4.53 3.26 -18.45
N ARG A 52 3.95 4.20 -17.74
CA ARG A 52 4.05 5.63 -17.96
C ARG A 52 4.29 6.31 -16.61
N ARG A 53 4.94 7.46 -16.63
CA ARG A 53 5.08 8.29 -15.43
C ARG A 53 3.68 8.72 -14.97
N PRO A 54 3.34 8.60 -13.69
CA PRO A 54 2.10 9.15 -13.16
C PRO A 54 2.10 10.68 -13.28
N ALA A 55 0.94 11.29 -13.14
CA ALA A 55 0.83 12.73 -13.05
C ALA A 55 1.68 13.23 -11.86
N LEU A 56 2.37 14.35 -12.07
CA LEU A 56 3.06 15.03 -10.98
C LEU A 56 2.19 16.17 -10.49
N ASN A 57 1.88 16.15 -9.23
CA ASN A 57 1.27 17.29 -8.58
C ASN A 57 2.37 18.28 -8.15
N ALA A 58 2.95 18.96 -9.13
CA ALA A 58 4.07 19.88 -8.93
C ALA A 58 3.71 21.14 -8.16
N VAL A 59 2.45 21.35 -7.86
CA VAL A 59 1.95 22.60 -7.26
C VAL A 59 1.75 22.49 -5.76
N LEU A 60 1.77 21.29 -5.20
CA LEU A 60 1.78 21.10 -3.75
C LEU A 60 3.18 21.40 -3.21
N ASN A 61 3.50 22.68 -3.11
CA ASN A 61 4.78 23.16 -2.56
C ASN A 61 4.83 23.13 -1.03
N THR A 62 3.79 22.75 -0.37
CA THR A 62 3.70 22.73 1.09
C THR A 62 2.94 21.50 1.50
N ALA A 63 3.11 21.13 2.76
CA ALA A 63 2.47 19.96 3.37
C ALA A 63 1.09 19.70 2.76
N PHE A 64 0.86 18.43 2.43
CA PHE A 64 -0.36 17.92 1.82
C PHE A 64 -1.61 18.53 2.43
N SER A 65 -2.09 19.62 1.90
CA SER A 65 -3.32 20.21 2.35
C SER A 65 -4.36 20.08 1.25
N ASN A 66 -5.53 19.61 1.62
CA ASN A 66 -6.69 19.59 0.74
C ASN A 66 -7.04 20.98 0.20
N ALA A 67 -6.58 22.04 0.86
CA ALA A 67 -6.77 23.41 0.44
C ALA A 67 -6.15 23.69 -0.94
N ASP A 68 -5.08 23.00 -1.29
CA ASP A 68 -4.41 23.19 -2.58
C ASP A 68 -5.22 22.58 -3.74
N ALA A 69 -6.11 21.65 -3.47
CA ALA A 69 -7.03 21.10 -4.46
C ALA A 69 -8.03 22.16 -4.97
N THR A 70 -8.26 23.20 -4.21
CA THR A 70 -9.19 24.29 -4.56
C THR A 70 -8.52 25.49 -5.21
N ASN A 71 -7.18 25.52 -5.28
CA ASN A 71 -6.46 26.59 -5.94
C ASN A 71 -6.63 26.52 -7.46
N ALA A 72 -7.14 27.57 -8.07
CA ALA A 72 -7.42 27.61 -9.52
C ALA A 72 -6.17 27.35 -10.39
N ALA A 73 -4.99 27.81 -9.97
CA ALA A 73 -3.74 27.53 -10.68
C ALA A 73 -3.39 26.04 -10.62
N ASN A 74 -3.58 25.39 -9.49
CA ASN A 74 -3.37 23.96 -9.31
C ASN A 74 -4.36 23.16 -10.16
N THR A 75 -5.61 23.57 -10.18
CA THR A 75 -6.66 22.92 -10.97
C THR A 75 -6.31 22.95 -12.46
N THR A 76 -5.77 24.06 -12.97
CA THR A 76 -5.39 24.17 -14.38
C THR A 76 -4.24 23.23 -14.73
N ILE A 77 -3.23 23.14 -13.90
CA ILE A 77 -2.09 22.22 -14.12
C ILE A 77 -2.55 20.76 -14.00
N ARG A 78 -3.37 20.44 -13.01
CA ARG A 78 -3.94 19.10 -12.84
C ARG A 78 -4.80 18.69 -14.03
N LEU A 79 -5.63 19.59 -14.55
CA LEU A 79 -6.44 19.30 -15.74
C LEU A 79 -5.57 18.99 -16.95
N ALA A 80 -4.44 19.68 -17.13
CA ALA A 80 -3.48 19.39 -18.20
C ALA A 80 -2.84 18.01 -18.03
N GLU A 81 -2.55 17.59 -16.81
CA GLU A 81 -2.01 16.26 -16.48
C GLU A 81 -3.08 15.16 -16.58
N MET A 82 -4.34 15.44 -16.26
CA MET A 82 -5.46 14.51 -16.34
C MET A 82 -5.72 13.99 -17.77
N VAL A 83 -5.41 14.78 -18.79
CA VAL A 83 -5.59 14.40 -20.21
C VAL A 83 -4.81 13.11 -20.56
N ALA A 84 -3.93 12.65 -19.70
CA ALA A 84 -3.11 11.46 -19.92
C ALA A 84 -3.75 10.15 -19.45
N ASN A 85 -5.00 10.11 -19.00
CA ASN A 85 -5.66 8.90 -18.43
C ASN A 85 -4.81 8.22 -17.33
N LYS A 86 -4.43 8.98 -16.32
CA LYS A 86 -3.63 8.48 -15.21
C LYS A 86 -4.52 8.34 -13.98
N ASP A 87 -4.61 7.14 -13.47
CA ASP A 87 -5.41 6.83 -12.29
C ASP A 87 -4.70 7.27 -11.00
N PHE A 88 -3.37 7.43 -11.05
CA PHE A 88 -2.55 7.82 -9.92
C PHE A 88 -1.70 9.05 -10.22
N GLU A 89 -1.44 9.82 -9.18
CA GLU A 89 -0.50 10.94 -9.21
C GLU A 89 0.59 10.77 -8.14
N VAL A 90 1.73 11.44 -8.33
CA VAL A 90 2.76 11.58 -7.30
C VAL A 90 2.62 12.94 -6.67
N LEU A 91 2.39 12.94 -5.38
CA LEU A 91 2.33 14.09 -4.50
C LEU A 91 3.63 14.21 -3.72
N GLY A 92 3.91 15.35 -3.13
CA GLY A 92 5.01 15.46 -2.20
C GLY A 92 5.53 16.88 -2.02
N THR A 93 6.41 17.02 -1.05
CA THR A 93 7.03 18.28 -0.75
C THR A 93 7.96 18.69 -1.89
N SER A 94 7.62 19.76 -2.60
CA SER A 94 8.39 20.29 -3.74
C SER A 94 8.68 19.25 -4.83
N MET A 95 7.73 18.38 -5.13
CA MET A 95 7.89 17.34 -6.15
C MET A 95 8.17 17.90 -7.53
N THR A 96 9.15 17.31 -8.19
CA THR A 96 9.56 17.62 -9.56
C THR A 96 9.67 16.36 -10.39
N THR A 97 9.79 16.50 -11.71
CA THR A 97 9.99 15.34 -12.60
C THR A 97 11.28 14.58 -12.31
N ALA A 98 12.29 15.22 -11.71
CA ALA A 98 13.54 14.58 -11.32
C ALA A 98 13.39 13.67 -10.10
N LEU A 99 12.36 13.90 -9.28
CA LEU A 99 12.06 13.11 -8.07
C LEU A 99 11.11 11.92 -8.33
N CYS A 100 10.63 11.79 -9.57
CA CYS A 100 9.86 10.63 -10.00
C CYS A 100 10.43 10.09 -11.31
N THR A 101 11.25 9.05 -11.22
CA THR A 101 11.94 8.44 -12.37
C THR A 101 11.49 7.02 -12.60
N PHE A 102 11.81 6.44 -13.77
CA PHE A 102 11.57 5.01 -14.01
C PHE A 102 12.69 4.17 -13.42
N ASP A 103 12.32 3.04 -12.83
CA ASP A 103 13.27 1.98 -12.51
C ASP A 103 13.59 1.19 -13.79
N THR A 104 14.78 1.43 -14.36
CA THR A 104 15.22 0.77 -15.59
C THR A 104 15.72 -0.64 -15.36
N THR A 105 15.88 -1.06 -14.11
CA THR A 105 16.44 -2.37 -13.77
C THR A 105 15.36 -3.42 -13.53
N ARG A 106 14.27 -3.03 -12.83
CA ARG A 106 13.23 -3.98 -12.39
C ARG A 106 11.83 -3.63 -12.87
N ALA A 107 11.71 -2.61 -13.71
CA ALA A 107 10.44 -1.95 -14.06
C ALA A 107 9.78 -1.28 -12.85
N GLY A 108 8.90 -0.31 -13.13
CA GLY A 108 8.25 0.50 -12.10
C GLY A 108 8.79 1.93 -12.07
N ILE A 109 8.47 2.63 -11.00
CA ILE A 109 8.96 4.00 -10.75
C ILE A 109 9.74 4.08 -9.46
N ILE A 110 10.57 5.10 -9.37
CA ILE A 110 11.30 5.48 -8.16
C ILE A 110 10.75 6.85 -7.76
N ILE A 111 10.08 6.92 -6.62
CA ILE A 111 9.71 8.17 -6.00
C ILE A 111 10.76 8.54 -4.96
N THR A 112 11.18 9.81 -4.97
CA THR A 112 12.26 10.30 -4.12
C THR A 112 11.80 11.57 -3.41
N THR A 113 12.09 11.69 -2.12
CA THR A 113 11.79 12.89 -1.33
C THR A 113 12.81 14.00 -1.65
N GLY A 114 12.47 15.25 -1.33
CA GLY A 114 13.49 16.27 -1.14
C GLY A 114 14.45 15.91 0.00
N GLY A 115 15.54 16.67 0.13
CA GLY A 115 16.59 16.41 1.13
C GLY A 115 16.38 17.09 2.49
N THR A 116 15.21 17.66 2.76
CA THR A 116 14.91 18.35 4.03
C THR A 116 14.07 17.42 4.90
N ASP A 117 14.27 17.45 6.20
CA ASP A 117 13.48 16.70 7.18
C ASP A 117 11.97 16.84 6.91
N GLN A 118 11.23 15.74 7.06
CA GLN A 118 9.80 15.61 6.79
C GLN A 118 9.36 15.85 5.34
N ASN A 119 10.30 15.92 4.39
CA ASN A 119 9.90 15.92 2.99
C ASN A 119 9.35 14.56 2.60
N GLN A 120 8.24 14.58 1.86
CA GLN A 120 7.48 13.40 1.49
C GLN A 120 7.40 13.24 -0.03
N ALA A 121 7.27 11.98 -0.47
CA ALA A 121 6.83 11.61 -1.81
C ALA A 121 5.77 10.51 -1.69
N ILE A 122 4.62 10.69 -2.30
CA ILE A 122 3.46 9.83 -2.13
C ILE A 122 2.82 9.53 -3.48
N ILE A 123 2.44 8.29 -3.69
CA ILE A 123 1.54 7.88 -4.77
C ILE A 123 0.13 7.82 -4.18
N ALA A 124 -0.79 8.54 -4.82
CA ALA A 124 -2.19 8.61 -4.45
C ALA A 124 -3.07 8.56 -5.70
N PRO A 125 -4.36 8.22 -5.57
CA PRO A 125 -5.32 8.38 -6.64
C PRO A 125 -5.36 9.83 -7.14
N HIS A 126 -5.50 9.98 -8.45
CA HIS A 126 -5.50 11.31 -9.07
C HIS A 126 -6.65 12.18 -8.57
N LEU A 127 -6.33 13.39 -8.12
CA LEU A 127 -7.25 14.37 -7.53
C LEU A 127 -7.95 13.92 -6.25
N ASP A 128 -7.57 12.79 -5.68
CA ASP A 128 -8.20 12.34 -4.45
C ASP A 128 -7.33 12.62 -3.24
N THR A 129 -7.80 13.50 -2.41
CA THR A 129 -7.21 13.80 -1.10
C THR A 129 -8.18 13.49 0.04
N ASN A 130 -9.43 13.09 -0.27
CA ASN A 130 -10.48 12.85 0.72
C ASN A 130 -11.60 11.96 0.20
N GLN A 131 -11.30 10.93 -0.57
CA GLN A 131 -12.27 9.96 -1.09
C GLN A 131 -13.18 10.47 -2.23
N SER A 132 -13.09 11.74 -2.60
CA SER A 132 -14.05 12.33 -3.55
C SER A 132 -13.83 11.92 -5.00
N ALA A 133 -12.62 11.62 -5.40
CA ALA A 133 -12.30 11.25 -6.78
C ALA A 133 -12.82 9.86 -7.18
N TRP A 134 -13.08 9.00 -6.21
CA TRP A 134 -13.51 7.61 -6.40
C TRP A 134 -14.99 7.38 -6.12
N THR A 135 -15.82 8.41 -6.16
CA THR A 135 -17.26 8.30 -5.85
C THR A 135 -18.01 7.29 -6.72
N ALA A 136 -17.54 7.05 -7.94
CA ALA A 136 -18.15 6.04 -8.82
C ALA A 136 -17.72 4.61 -8.49
N VAL A 137 -16.55 4.42 -7.86
CA VAL A 137 -16.00 3.12 -7.46
C VAL A 137 -15.37 3.26 -6.09
N PRO A 138 -16.16 3.39 -5.01
CA PRO A 138 -15.64 3.50 -3.66
C PRO A 138 -14.96 2.19 -3.22
N TRP A 139 -13.86 2.32 -2.49
CA TRP A 139 -13.13 1.21 -1.89
C TRP A 139 -13.58 1.02 -0.44
N GLY A 140 -14.85 0.68 -0.26
CA GLY A 140 -15.50 0.59 1.04
C GLY A 140 -15.14 -0.68 1.80
N THR A 141 -15.20 -0.59 3.12
CA THR A 141 -14.97 -1.73 4.02
C THR A 141 -15.91 -2.90 3.74
N GLU A 142 -17.15 -2.64 3.33
CA GLU A 142 -18.18 -3.62 2.97
C GLU A 142 -18.00 -4.20 1.56
N ASN A 143 -17.10 -3.64 0.76
CA ASN A 143 -16.95 -4.02 -0.66
C ASN A 143 -15.91 -5.13 -0.89
N GLN A 144 -15.47 -5.82 0.14
CA GLN A 144 -14.46 -6.89 0.03
C GLN A 144 -13.22 -6.42 -0.73
N VAL A 145 -12.65 -5.29 -0.31
CA VAL A 145 -11.49 -4.68 -0.96
C VAL A 145 -10.25 -5.55 -0.79
N ILE A 146 -9.51 -5.71 -1.87
CA ILE A 146 -8.16 -6.29 -1.86
C ILE A 146 -7.21 -5.23 -2.42
N TRP A 147 -6.21 -4.87 -1.65
CA TRP A 147 -5.12 -4.00 -2.05
C TRP A 147 -3.80 -4.74 -1.99
N GLU A 148 -2.95 -4.53 -3.00
CA GLU A 148 -1.62 -5.15 -3.10
C GLU A 148 -0.62 -4.19 -3.73
N CYS A 149 0.64 -4.31 -3.33
CA CYS A 149 1.74 -3.63 -4.01
C CYS A 149 3.04 -4.45 -3.97
N SER A 150 3.96 -4.08 -4.84
CA SER A 150 5.35 -4.52 -4.77
C SER A 150 6.25 -3.29 -4.70
N VAL A 151 7.04 -3.22 -3.63
CA VAL A 151 7.96 -2.11 -3.36
C VAL A 151 9.36 -2.62 -3.03
N THR A 152 10.38 -1.84 -3.38
CA THR A 152 11.76 -2.09 -2.95
C THR A 152 12.24 -0.90 -2.13
N THR A 153 12.75 -1.18 -0.94
CA THR A 153 13.29 -0.19 -0.02
C THR A 153 14.52 0.52 -0.60
N ALA A 154 14.83 1.69 -0.08
CA ALA A 154 16.05 2.42 -0.44
C ALA A 154 17.34 1.64 -0.09
N ALA A 155 18.44 2.01 -0.72
CA ALA A 155 19.77 1.51 -0.36
C ALA A 155 20.20 1.88 1.07
N SER A 156 19.59 2.90 1.65
CA SER A 156 19.71 3.24 3.07
C SER A 156 18.32 3.43 3.64
N ILE A 157 18.01 2.68 4.69
CA ILE A 157 16.75 2.75 5.44
C ILE A 157 16.91 3.52 6.76
N ALA A 158 18.05 4.18 7.01
CA ALA A 158 18.19 5.10 8.13
C ALA A 158 17.36 6.36 7.91
N ASP A 159 16.79 6.92 8.96
CA ASP A 159 16.02 8.16 8.95
C ASP A 159 14.93 8.19 7.87
N ILE A 160 14.14 7.12 7.76
CA ILE A 160 13.09 6.95 6.76
C ILE A 160 11.77 6.57 7.43
N LYS A 161 10.66 7.01 6.85
CA LYS A 161 9.33 6.47 7.12
C LYS A 161 8.70 5.99 5.83
N LEU A 162 8.12 4.81 5.87
CA LEU A 162 7.38 4.20 4.77
C LEU A 162 5.97 3.86 5.25
N TRP A 163 4.97 4.14 4.42
CA TRP A 163 3.60 3.73 4.69
C TRP A 163 2.90 3.32 3.39
N GLN A 164 2.24 2.18 3.41
CA GLN A 164 1.60 1.61 2.23
C GLN A 164 0.30 0.91 2.64
N GLY A 165 -0.80 1.26 1.99
CA GLY A 165 -2.08 0.61 2.25
C GLY A 165 -3.27 1.53 2.11
N LEU A 166 -4.26 1.32 2.94
CA LEU A 166 -5.58 1.90 2.88
C LEU A 166 -5.77 2.91 4.02
N LYS A 167 -6.04 4.16 3.70
CA LYS A 167 -6.20 5.26 4.67
C LYS A 167 -7.33 6.20 4.25
N LEU A 168 -7.72 7.11 5.16
CA LEU A 168 -8.67 8.19 4.84
C LEU A 168 -7.95 9.43 4.28
N THR A 169 -6.73 9.66 4.73
CA THR A 169 -5.89 10.78 4.29
C THR A 169 -4.49 10.30 3.89
N ASN A 170 -3.73 11.17 3.25
CA ASN A 170 -2.35 10.91 2.86
C ASN A 170 -1.33 11.10 4.00
N ASP A 171 -1.78 11.44 5.19
CA ASP A 171 -0.91 11.64 6.35
C ASP A 171 -0.29 10.31 6.79
N GLN A 172 0.99 10.33 7.13
CA GLN A 172 1.71 9.16 7.60
C GLN A 172 1.46 8.83 9.08
N LEU A 173 0.91 9.79 9.87
CA LEU A 173 0.64 9.59 11.29
C LEU A 173 -0.58 8.69 11.50
N ILE A 174 -0.48 7.82 12.52
CA ILE A 174 -1.55 6.90 12.89
C ILE A 174 -2.72 7.68 13.46
N ALA A 175 -2.46 8.64 14.32
CA ALA A 175 -3.48 9.40 15.04
C ALA A 175 -4.37 10.29 14.14
N THR A 176 -4.02 10.49 12.87
CA THR A 176 -4.75 11.39 11.98
C THR A 176 -6.06 10.77 11.49
N ASP A 177 -6.06 9.47 11.21
CA ASP A 177 -7.21 8.79 10.61
C ASP A 177 -7.93 7.91 11.63
N ALA A 178 -9.22 8.13 11.80
CA ALA A 178 -10.06 7.32 12.68
C ALA A 178 -10.21 5.86 12.19
N ASP A 179 -10.09 5.66 10.88
CA ASP A 179 -10.17 4.35 10.23
C ASP A 179 -9.06 4.22 9.20
N GLN A 180 -8.32 3.11 9.24
CA GLN A 180 -7.19 2.85 8.36
C GLN A 180 -6.77 1.39 8.43
N ALA A 181 -6.05 0.91 7.42
CA ALA A 181 -5.44 -0.41 7.38
C ALA A 181 -4.21 -0.32 6.47
N PHE A 182 -3.00 -0.24 7.03
CA PHE A 182 -1.78 -0.02 6.25
C PHE A 182 -0.54 -0.59 6.90
N PHE A 183 0.49 -0.83 6.10
CA PHE A 183 1.81 -1.20 6.58
C PHE A 183 2.64 0.06 6.86
N LYS A 184 3.37 0.06 7.95
CA LYS A 184 4.26 1.16 8.35
C LYS A 184 5.62 0.63 8.78
N PHE A 185 6.65 1.32 8.34
CA PHE A 185 8.02 1.15 8.78
C PHE A 185 8.65 2.51 9.02
N GLN A 186 9.41 2.65 10.09
CA GLN A 186 10.11 3.90 10.39
C GLN A 186 11.39 3.63 11.16
N THR A 187 12.43 4.37 10.82
CA THR A 187 13.70 4.44 11.57
C THR A 187 14.02 5.86 12.02
N ASP A 188 13.22 6.83 11.57
CA ASP A 188 13.31 8.21 12.02
C ASP A 188 12.61 8.39 13.37
N ALA A 189 13.29 9.10 14.28
CA ALA A 189 12.77 9.40 15.61
C ALA A 189 11.96 10.70 15.69
N THR A 190 11.99 11.52 14.64
CA THR A 190 11.29 12.82 14.59
C THR A 190 9.88 12.65 14.05
N ASN A 191 8.86 13.18 14.73
CA ASN A 191 7.45 12.98 14.37
C ASN A 191 7.11 11.52 14.08
N SER A 192 7.59 10.63 14.94
CA SER A 192 7.48 9.19 14.76
C SER A 192 6.47 8.59 15.74
N GLU A 193 5.95 7.43 15.37
CA GLU A 193 5.18 6.61 16.28
C GLU A 193 6.11 5.99 17.34
N ALA A 194 5.58 5.77 18.54
CA ALA A 194 6.33 5.16 19.65
C ALA A 194 6.36 3.62 19.49
N PHE A 195 6.88 3.11 18.38
CA PHE A 195 7.02 1.66 18.21
C PHE A 195 8.02 1.05 19.19
N THR A 196 7.71 -0.16 19.64
CA THR A 196 8.62 -0.89 20.55
C THR A 196 9.91 -1.31 19.82
N ASP A 197 9.82 -1.64 18.53
CA ASP A 197 10.95 -2.02 17.70
C ASP A 197 10.88 -1.33 16.32
N PHE A 198 11.79 -0.42 16.09
CA PHE A 198 11.92 0.34 14.84
C PHE A 198 12.55 -0.45 13.70
N THR A 199 13.02 -1.67 13.93
CA THR A 199 13.59 -2.51 12.87
C THR A 199 12.53 -3.34 12.15
N LEU A 200 11.35 -3.48 12.76
CA LEU A 200 10.28 -4.33 12.25
C LEU A 200 9.32 -3.58 11.33
N LEU A 201 8.75 -4.31 10.40
CA LEU A 201 7.58 -3.89 9.66
C LEU A 201 6.35 -3.97 10.58
N HIS A 202 5.51 -2.96 10.57
CA HIS A 202 4.27 -2.93 11.34
C HIS A 202 3.05 -2.94 10.42
N PHE A 203 2.00 -3.60 10.86
CA PHE A 203 0.67 -3.39 10.30
C PHE A 203 -0.18 -2.60 11.30
N VAL A 204 -0.76 -1.53 10.82
CA VAL A 204 -1.61 -0.64 11.60
C VAL A 204 -3.03 -0.73 11.07
N HIS A 205 -3.99 -0.86 11.98
CA HIS A 205 -5.39 -0.63 11.65
C HIS A 205 -6.07 0.16 12.77
N SER A 206 -7.04 0.96 12.39
CA SER A 206 -7.84 1.73 13.34
C SER A 206 -9.32 1.47 13.09
N ILE A 207 -10.09 1.45 14.15
CA ILE A 207 -11.54 1.21 14.11
C ILE A 207 -12.19 2.30 14.96
N GLY A 208 -12.85 3.26 14.31
CA GLY A 208 -13.51 4.37 14.97
C GLY A 208 -12.60 5.16 15.90
N GLY A 209 -11.36 5.40 15.53
CA GLY A 209 -10.37 6.14 16.30
C GLY A 209 -9.62 5.30 17.35
N THR A 210 -9.84 3.99 17.40
CA THR A 210 -9.04 3.09 18.25
C THR A 210 -7.98 2.40 17.41
N ASP A 211 -6.72 2.61 17.78
CA ASP A 211 -5.56 2.11 17.04
C ASP A 211 -5.12 0.74 17.53
N TYR A 212 -4.71 -0.10 16.58
CA TYR A 212 -4.16 -1.43 16.79
C TYR A 212 -2.89 -1.57 15.95
N ILE A 213 -1.77 -1.92 16.58
CA ILE A 213 -0.48 -2.03 15.92
C ILE A 213 0.07 -3.43 16.09
N SER A 214 0.24 -4.14 14.98
CA SER A 214 0.86 -5.46 14.94
C SER A 214 2.30 -5.32 14.46
N ALA A 215 3.27 -5.56 15.33
CA ALA A 215 4.67 -5.71 14.91
C ALA A 215 4.81 -7.05 14.19
N LEU A 216 5.22 -7.05 12.93
CA LEU A 216 5.44 -8.28 12.18
C LEU A 216 6.86 -8.81 12.47
N PRO A 217 7.09 -10.13 12.50
CA PRO A 217 8.43 -10.70 12.71
C PRO A 217 9.29 -10.57 11.44
N ILE A 218 9.31 -9.38 10.86
CA ILE A 218 10.00 -9.06 9.61
C ILE A 218 10.89 -7.85 9.87
N THR A 219 12.19 -8.10 9.96
CA THR A 219 13.19 -7.02 9.98
C THR A 219 13.30 -6.44 8.58
N VAL A 220 12.98 -5.15 8.44
CA VAL A 220 13.07 -4.47 7.15
C VAL A 220 14.54 -4.28 6.77
N ALA A 221 14.89 -4.62 5.55
CA ALA A 221 16.26 -4.51 5.04
C ALA A 221 16.34 -3.51 3.87
N ALA A 222 17.50 -2.94 3.66
CA ALA A 222 17.79 -2.08 2.52
C ALA A 222 17.79 -2.86 1.21
N ASP A 223 17.51 -2.21 0.08
CA ASP A 223 17.46 -2.79 -1.28
C ASP A 223 16.66 -4.10 -1.39
N THR A 224 15.65 -4.25 -0.51
CA THR A 224 14.86 -5.48 -0.41
C THR A 224 13.46 -5.24 -0.92
N THR A 225 12.98 -6.17 -1.75
CA THR A 225 11.62 -6.12 -2.30
C THR A 225 10.65 -6.83 -1.39
N TYR A 226 9.53 -6.19 -1.14
CA TYR A 226 8.40 -6.72 -0.37
C TYR A 226 7.14 -6.68 -1.22
N HIS A 227 6.37 -7.75 -1.16
CA HIS A 227 5.01 -7.82 -1.67
C HIS A 227 4.04 -7.71 -0.51
N LEU A 228 3.28 -6.63 -0.46
CA LEU A 228 2.33 -6.33 0.61
C LEU A 228 0.91 -6.51 0.12
N LYS A 229 0.06 -7.15 0.93
CA LYS A 229 -1.36 -7.33 0.60
C LYS A 229 -2.23 -7.14 1.82
N ILE A 230 -3.37 -6.47 1.63
CA ILE A 230 -4.47 -6.34 2.59
C ILE A 230 -5.72 -6.87 1.90
N GLU A 231 -6.43 -7.78 2.56
CA GLU A 231 -7.65 -8.39 2.05
C GLU A 231 -8.77 -8.24 3.07
N ILE A 232 -9.78 -7.43 2.75
CA ILE A 232 -10.95 -7.21 3.57
C ILE A 232 -12.04 -8.19 3.11
N ASP A 233 -12.55 -9.01 4.03
CA ASP A 233 -13.58 -9.99 3.72
C ASP A 233 -15.02 -9.42 3.82
N SER A 234 -16.01 -10.25 3.53
CA SER A 234 -17.43 -9.88 3.61
C SER A 234 -17.91 -9.52 5.01
N ASN A 235 -17.13 -9.81 6.05
CA ASN A 235 -17.40 -9.42 7.43
C ASN A 235 -16.60 -8.17 7.84
N ARG A 236 -16.02 -7.46 6.87
CA ARG A 236 -15.17 -6.29 7.08
C ARG A 236 -13.91 -6.58 7.90
N LYS A 237 -13.41 -7.81 7.92
CA LYS A 237 -12.20 -8.18 8.63
C LYS A 237 -11.02 -8.20 7.68
N ALA A 238 -9.94 -7.52 8.04
CA ALA A 238 -8.73 -7.48 7.23
C ALA A 238 -7.78 -8.62 7.59
N ALA A 239 -7.35 -9.37 6.56
CA ALA A 239 -6.20 -10.26 6.58
C ALA A 239 -5.02 -9.56 5.91
N ILE A 240 -3.80 -9.84 6.37
CA ILE A 240 -2.58 -9.24 5.85
C ILE A 240 -1.57 -10.29 5.41
N TYR A 241 -0.84 -9.96 4.35
CA TYR A 241 0.18 -10.84 3.80
C TYR A 241 1.43 -10.04 3.45
N VAL A 242 2.59 -10.61 3.72
CA VAL A 242 3.89 -10.13 3.24
C VAL A 242 4.57 -11.28 2.53
N ASP A 243 4.98 -11.06 1.28
CA ASP A 243 5.61 -12.07 0.41
C ASP A 243 4.78 -13.37 0.30
N GLY A 244 3.44 -13.23 0.31
CA GLY A 244 2.50 -14.34 0.24
C GLY A 244 2.26 -15.11 1.55
N ILE A 245 2.93 -14.73 2.63
CA ILE A 245 2.74 -15.33 3.96
C ILE A 245 1.72 -14.49 4.73
N GLN A 246 0.67 -15.13 5.25
CA GLN A 246 -0.30 -14.48 6.12
C GLN A 246 0.24 -14.37 7.54
N TYR A 247 -0.01 -13.23 8.16
CA TYR A 247 0.35 -12.93 9.55
C TYR A 247 -0.90 -12.68 10.37
N ASN A 248 -0.82 -13.06 11.64
CA ASN A 248 -1.84 -12.72 12.62
C ASN A 248 -1.90 -11.20 12.82
N VAL A 249 -3.07 -10.72 13.16
CA VAL A 249 -3.29 -9.32 13.51
C VAL A 249 -3.65 -9.23 14.98
N THR A 250 -3.07 -8.26 15.69
CA THR A 250 -3.42 -8.07 17.11
C THR A 250 -4.86 -7.61 17.29
N SER A 251 -5.51 -8.11 18.33
CA SER A 251 -6.81 -7.64 18.80
C SER A 251 -6.68 -6.68 20.01
N THR A 252 -5.45 -6.44 20.47
CA THR A 252 -5.20 -5.55 21.61
C THR A 252 -4.91 -4.15 21.08
N SER A 253 -5.70 -3.19 21.52
CA SER A 253 -5.48 -1.77 21.21
C SER A 253 -4.20 -1.28 21.88
N GLY A 254 -3.49 -0.41 21.20
CA GLY A 254 -2.25 0.21 21.71
C GLY A 254 -1.42 0.81 20.59
N SER A 255 -0.51 1.69 20.96
CA SER A 255 0.24 2.54 20.04
C SER A 255 1.70 2.12 19.80
N SER A 256 2.15 0.99 20.34
CA SER A 256 3.58 0.64 20.30
C SER A 256 3.93 -0.67 19.58
N GLY A 257 2.94 -1.44 19.15
CA GLY A 257 3.16 -2.72 18.46
C GLY A 257 3.50 -3.91 19.38
N GLY A 258 3.90 -3.67 20.60
CA GLY A 258 4.14 -4.73 21.60
C GLY A 258 5.08 -5.85 21.13
N THR A 259 4.76 -7.09 21.51
CA THR A 259 5.45 -8.30 21.04
C THR A 259 5.08 -8.59 19.59
N ALA A 260 6.06 -8.99 18.78
CA ALA A 260 5.81 -9.36 17.40
C ALA A 260 4.78 -10.48 17.28
N VAL A 261 3.84 -10.32 16.35
CA VAL A 261 2.85 -11.35 16.02
C VAL A 261 3.53 -12.54 15.32
N THR A 262 2.80 -13.64 15.18
CA THR A 262 3.28 -14.82 14.44
C THR A 262 2.60 -14.93 13.08
N THR A 263 3.11 -15.81 12.24
CA THR A 263 2.36 -16.27 11.06
C THR A 263 1.07 -16.94 11.52
N GLY A 264 -0.01 -16.71 10.80
CA GLY A 264 -1.32 -17.28 11.14
C GLY A 264 -2.44 -16.61 10.36
N THR A 265 -3.66 -16.91 10.75
CA THR A 265 -4.88 -16.53 10.01
C THR A 265 -5.80 -15.57 10.78
N ASP A 266 -5.36 -15.08 11.94
CA ASP A 266 -6.14 -14.13 12.72
C ASP A 266 -6.25 -12.81 11.96
N LYS A 267 -7.47 -12.35 11.79
CA LYS A 267 -7.82 -11.10 11.10
C LYS A 267 -8.12 -10.00 12.13
N THR A 268 -8.26 -8.78 11.66
CA THR A 268 -8.77 -7.69 12.49
C THR A 268 -10.18 -8.01 13.04
N ALA A 269 -10.62 -7.28 14.04
CA ALA A 269 -12.05 -7.12 14.27
C ALA A 269 -12.70 -6.51 13.01
N ALA A 270 -14.03 -6.52 12.95
CA ALA A 270 -14.74 -5.86 11.84
C ALA A 270 -14.39 -4.37 11.80
N LEU A 271 -13.87 -3.90 10.67
CA LEU A 271 -13.62 -2.48 10.44
C LEU A 271 -14.94 -1.71 10.47
N THR A 272 -14.87 -0.42 10.69
CA THR A 272 -16.04 0.46 10.71
C THR A 272 -16.84 0.32 9.41
N ASP A 273 -18.16 0.33 9.51
CA ASP A 273 -19.09 0.25 8.39
C ASP A 273 -19.10 1.55 7.58
N ASP A 274 -19.40 1.46 6.30
CA ASP A 274 -19.54 2.59 5.38
C ASP A 274 -18.28 3.49 5.29
N VAL A 275 -17.10 2.95 5.56
CA VAL A 275 -15.83 3.68 5.42
C VAL A 275 -15.22 3.41 4.07
N ASN A 276 -14.98 4.45 3.29
CA ASN A 276 -14.30 4.38 2.00
C ASN A 276 -12.82 4.75 2.17
N PHE A 277 -11.95 3.83 1.79
CA PHE A 277 -10.51 4.01 1.84
C PHE A 277 -9.92 4.58 0.56
N ILE A 278 -8.71 5.09 0.70
CA ILE A 278 -7.85 5.57 -0.38
C ILE A 278 -6.55 4.77 -0.32
N PRO A 279 -6.09 4.16 -1.43
CA PRO A 279 -4.81 3.48 -1.48
C PRO A 279 -3.66 4.48 -1.56
N TYR A 280 -2.70 4.40 -0.66
CA TYR A 280 -1.49 5.22 -0.62
C TYR A 280 -0.23 4.38 -0.59
N ILE A 281 0.84 4.90 -1.22
CA ILE A 281 2.20 4.42 -1.06
C ILE A 281 3.08 5.65 -0.83
N GLY A 282 3.70 5.75 0.34
CA GLY A 282 4.45 6.93 0.72
C GLY A 282 5.81 6.66 1.31
N VAL A 283 6.71 7.64 1.15
CA VAL A 283 8.03 7.70 1.75
C VAL A 283 8.29 9.11 2.29
N GLU A 284 8.85 9.21 3.49
CA GLU A 284 9.28 10.44 4.13
C GLU A 284 10.74 10.33 4.57
N THR A 285 11.49 11.42 4.44
CA THR A 285 12.82 11.53 5.03
C THR A 285 12.77 12.16 6.40
N GLY A 286 13.51 11.59 7.36
CA GLY A 286 13.63 12.08 8.73
C GLY A 286 14.90 12.89 9.03
N ALA A 287 15.81 13.02 8.08
CA ALA A 287 17.02 13.79 8.24
C ALA A 287 17.51 14.29 6.89
N GLY A 288 18.25 15.37 6.83
CA GLY A 288 18.66 16.15 5.66
C GLY A 288 19.23 15.42 4.43
N SER A 289 18.72 14.23 4.11
CA SER A 289 19.08 13.47 2.91
C SER A 289 17.84 12.86 2.26
N ALA A 290 17.74 12.98 0.93
CA ALA A 290 16.64 12.40 0.16
C ALA A 290 16.54 10.88 0.35
N LYS A 291 15.32 10.38 0.43
CA LYS A 291 14.99 8.95 0.51
C LYS A 291 14.20 8.54 -0.71
N ALA A 292 14.47 7.34 -1.20
CA ALA A 292 13.81 6.78 -2.36
C ALA A 292 12.99 5.54 -2.00
N LEU A 293 11.89 5.34 -2.70
CA LEU A 293 11.13 4.09 -2.68
C LEU A 293 10.89 3.67 -4.13
N LYS A 294 11.25 2.44 -4.46
CA LYS A 294 10.93 1.86 -5.78
C LYS A 294 9.57 1.19 -5.69
N VAL A 295 8.67 1.55 -6.58
CA VAL A 295 7.33 0.97 -6.66
C VAL A 295 7.16 0.28 -8.00
N HIS A 296 7.07 -1.04 -7.97
CA HIS A 296 7.02 -1.84 -9.18
C HIS A 296 5.60 -1.90 -9.75
N TRP A 297 4.64 -2.07 -8.89
CA TRP A 297 3.21 -2.07 -9.23
C TRP A 297 2.36 -1.92 -7.97
N GLN A 298 1.12 -1.54 -8.18
CA GLN A 298 0.06 -1.67 -7.19
C GLN A 298 -1.24 -2.09 -7.85
N ALA A 299 -2.10 -2.73 -7.09
CA ALA A 299 -3.43 -3.12 -7.51
C ALA A 299 -4.42 -2.94 -6.37
N ILE A 300 -5.63 -2.54 -6.71
CA ILE A 300 -6.76 -2.56 -5.80
C ILE A 300 -7.97 -3.14 -6.53
N SER A 301 -8.75 -3.94 -5.83
CA SER A 301 -9.98 -4.50 -6.37
C SER A 301 -11.08 -4.52 -5.32
N ARG A 302 -12.32 -4.53 -5.79
CA ARG A 302 -13.50 -4.69 -4.93
C ARG A 302 -14.50 -5.63 -5.59
N ALA A 303 -15.33 -6.28 -4.79
CA ALA A 303 -16.44 -7.05 -5.30
C ALA A 303 -17.47 -6.13 -5.98
N ILE A 304 -18.05 -6.62 -7.06
CA ILE A 304 -19.23 -6.04 -7.71
C ILE A 304 -20.42 -6.80 -7.15
N PHE A 305 -21.24 -6.11 -6.38
CA PHE A 305 -22.49 -6.68 -5.89
C PHE A 305 -23.58 -6.43 -6.91
N GLU A 306 -24.39 -7.46 -7.18
CA GLU A 306 -25.61 -7.37 -7.98
C GLU A 306 -26.78 -6.88 -7.14
#